data_49e1cba029fa05dbdc5725e45ff55a17
#
_entry.id   49e1cba029fa05dbdc5725e45ff55a17
#
_cell.length_a   1.000
_cell.length_b   1.000
_cell.length_c   1.000
_cell.angle_alpha   90.00
_cell.angle_beta   90.00
_cell.angle_gamma   90.00
#
_symmetry.space_group_name_H-M   'P 1'
#
loop_
_entity.id
_entity.type
_entity.pdbx_description
1 polymer ?
#
loop_
_entity_poly.entity_id
_entity_poly.type
_entity_poly.pdbx_seq_one_letter_code
_entity_poly.pdbx_strand_id
1 'polypeptide(L)'
;MVDDIDDPRRHEPAFTLGERDMLEGWLEYHRITLLLKCEGVDDAGRKRRPVPTSKLSLHGLVRHMAEVERSWFRRTLLRDPDAPDIWYDPAVEDSELFPLDRADWEADLAAWKAECDASHAAADVFALDYTGLRNGKPCSLRWIYLHMIEEYARHNGHANLIRELVDGSVGC
;
A
#
# COMPACT_ATOMS: atom_id res chain seq x y z
N MET A 1 -20.85 -14.30 4.55
CA MET A 1 -19.58 -13.67 4.89
C MET A 1 -18.54 -14.58 4.26
N VAL A 2 -17.91 -14.18 3.18
CA VAL A 2 -16.79 -14.94 2.59
C VAL A 2 -15.61 -14.57 3.47
N ASP A 3 -14.98 -15.56 4.09
CA ASP A 3 -13.76 -15.31 4.86
C ASP A 3 -12.71 -14.77 3.89
N ASP A 4 -12.15 -13.60 4.16
CA ASP A 4 -11.10 -12.96 3.35
C ASP A 4 -9.88 -13.88 3.12
N ILE A 5 -9.79 -14.97 3.87
CA ILE A 5 -8.71 -15.97 3.82
C ILE A 5 -8.70 -16.73 2.50
N ASP A 6 -9.85 -16.98 1.89
CA ASP A 6 -10.01 -17.85 0.71
C ASP A 6 -10.25 -17.06 -0.59
N ASP A 7 -9.97 -15.75 -0.64
CA ASP A 7 -10.14 -14.98 -1.87
C ASP A 7 -9.15 -15.45 -2.94
N PRO A 8 -9.63 -15.87 -4.14
CA PRO A 8 -8.77 -16.40 -5.19
C PRO A 8 -7.77 -15.38 -5.77
N ARG A 9 -7.89 -14.09 -5.45
CA ARG A 9 -6.91 -13.06 -5.85
C ARG A 9 -5.71 -13.03 -4.91
N ARG A 10 -5.86 -13.51 -3.66
CA ARG A 10 -4.85 -13.47 -2.61
C ARG A 10 -4.19 -14.83 -2.47
N HIS A 11 -3.02 -15.00 -3.08
CA HIS A 11 -2.26 -16.25 -3.04
C HIS A 11 -0.96 -16.07 -2.26
N GLU A 12 -0.73 -16.92 -1.26
CA GLU A 12 0.59 -17.05 -0.68
C GLU A 12 1.57 -17.60 -1.70
N PRO A 13 2.77 -17.01 -1.83
CA PRO A 13 3.80 -17.58 -2.70
C PRO A 13 4.22 -18.96 -2.21
N ALA A 14 4.55 -19.88 -3.13
CA ALA A 14 5.02 -21.21 -2.77
C ALA A 14 6.32 -21.14 -1.97
N PHE A 15 6.49 -22.06 -1.00
CA PHE A 15 7.59 -22.03 -0.02
C PHE A 15 9.00 -22.12 -0.62
N THR A 16 9.14 -22.53 -1.88
CA THR A 16 10.43 -22.83 -2.53
C THR A 16 10.65 -22.03 -3.82
N LEU A 17 9.99 -20.90 -3.97
CA LEU A 17 10.22 -19.97 -5.10
C LEU A 17 11.62 -19.36 -5.09
N GLY A 18 12.08 -18.90 -6.26
CA GLY A 18 13.23 -18.02 -6.35
C GLY A 18 13.04 -16.72 -5.55
N GLU A 19 14.14 -16.07 -5.18
CA GLU A 19 14.08 -14.88 -4.31
C GLU A 19 13.17 -13.79 -4.88
N ARG A 20 13.28 -13.48 -6.18
CA ARG A 20 12.45 -12.46 -6.83
C ARG A 20 10.97 -12.81 -6.77
N ASP A 21 10.61 -14.00 -7.24
CA ASP A 21 9.21 -14.44 -7.28
C ASP A 21 8.59 -14.49 -5.87
N MET A 22 9.41 -14.81 -4.86
CA MET A 22 9.00 -14.79 -3.46
C MET A 22 8.69 -13.37 -2.97
N LEU A 23 9.56 -12.41 -3.27
CA LEU A 23 9.39 -11.01 -2.85
C LEU A 23 8.19 -10.37 -3.56
N GLU A 24 8.06 -10.58 -4.85
CA GLU A 24 6.92 -10.09 -5.65
C GLU A 24 5.61 -10.71 -5.18
N GLY A 25 5.59 -12.02 -4.97
CA GLY A 25 4.41 -12.74 -4.50
C GLY A 25 3.93 -12.27 -3.13
N TRP A 26 4.85 -12.05 -2.18
CA TRP A 26 4.48 -11.50 -0.87
C TRP A 26 3.99 -10.04 -0.94
N LEU A 27 4.62 -9.22 -1.77
CA LEU A 27 4.16 -7.84 -1.93
C LEU A 27 2.74 -7.81 -2.51
N GLU A 28 2.47 -8.63 -3.55
CA GLU A 28 1.14 -8.70 -4.16
C GLU A 28 0.10 -9.27 -3.19
N TYR A 29 0.43 -10.31 -2.42
CA TYR A 29 -0.42 -10.82 -1.35
C TYR A 29 -0.88 -9.71 -0.39
N HIS A 30 0.04 -8.85 0.01
CA HIS A 30 -0.27 -7.74 0.91
C HIS A 30 -1.08 -6.63 0.25
N ARG A 31 -0.84 -6.32 -1.02
CA ARG A 31 -1.66 -5.36 -1.80
C ARG A 31 -3.11 -5.81 -1.87
N ILE A 32 -3.32 -7.08 -2.25
CA ILE A 32 -4.66 -7.66 -2.28
C ILE A 32 -5.30 -7.69 -0.90
N THR A 33 -4.54 -7.98 0.16
CA THR A 33 -5.06 -7.92 1.53
C THR A 33 -5.61 -6.53 1.86
N LEU A 34 -4.88 -5.45 1.55
CA LEU A 34 -5.37 -4.08 1.78
C LEU A 34 -6.69 -3.81 1.02
N LEU A 35 -6.75 -4.23 -0.25
CA LEU A 35 -7.95 -4.09 -1.08
C LEU A 35 -9.15 -4.79 -0.43
N LEU A 36 -8.98 -6.05 -0.02
CA LEU A 36 -10.03 -6.85 0.62
C LEU A 36 -10.54 -6.21 1.93
N LYS A 37 -9.65 -5.55 2.71
CA LYS A 37 -10.06 -4.82 3.92
C LYS A 37 -10.92 -3.58 3.62
N CYS A 38 -10.92 -3.09 2.39
CA CYS A 38 -11.74 -1.96 1.97
C CYS A 38 -13.03 -2.37 1.26
N GLU A 39 -13.11 -3.59 0.72
CA GLU A 39 -14.27 -4.10 0.00
C GLU A 39 -15.49 -4.33 0.91
N GLY A 40 -16.68 -4.07 0.36
CA GLY A 40 -17.95 -4.23 1.10
C GLY A 40 -18.21 -3.17 2.17
N VAL A 41 -17.29 -2.24 2.42
CA VAL A 41 -17.50 -1.09 3.32
C VAL A 41 -18.04 0.09 2.51
N ASP A 42 -19.00 0.81 3.02
CA ASP A 42 -19.50 2.03 2.39
C ASP A 42 -18.52 3.22 2.52
N ASP A 43 -18.79 4.31 1.83
CA ASP A 43 -17.88 5.48 1.82
C ASP A 43 -17.67 6.07 3.23
N ALA A 44 -18.74 6.15 4.02
CA ALA A 44 -18.66 6.66 5.39
C ALA A 44 -17.82 5.74 6.30
N GLY A 45 -17.99 4.43 6.16
CA GLY A 45 -17.22 3.42 6.89
C GLY A 45 -15.73 3.47 6.53
N ARG A 46 -15.40 3.56 5.22
CA ARG A 46 -13.99 3.68 4.78
C ARG A 46 -13.30 4.94 5.31
N LYS A 47 -14.02 6.06 5.43
CA LYS A 47 -13.51 7.33 5.97
C LYS A 47 -13.53 7.41 7.49
N ARG A 48 -14.22 6.50 8.16
CA ARG A 48 -14.34 6.48 9.62
C ARG A 48 -12.97 6.24 10.27
N ARG A 49 -12.68 7.00 11.32
CA ARG A 49 -11.49 6.86 12.19
C ARG A 49 -11.93 6.31 13.54
N PRO A 50 -12.07 4.99 13.70
CA PRO A 50 -12.70 4.41 14.87
C PRO A 50 -11.77 4.31 16.07
N VAL A 51 -10.43 4.41 15.85
CA VAL A 51 -9.46 4.36 16.94
C VAL A 51 -9.27 5.77 17.51
N PRO A 52 -9.57 6.01 18.80
CA PRO A 52 -9.39 7.32 19.42
C PRO A 52 -7.96 7.86 19.23
N THR A 53 -7.83 9.16 18.95
CA THR A 53 -6.56 9.87 18.71
C THR A 53 -5.79 9.48 17.43
N SER A 54 -6.17 8.40 16.75
CA SER A 54 -5.56 8.01 15.47
C SER A 54 -6.18 8.76 14.29
N LYS A 55 -5.36 9.12 13.31
CA LYS A 55 -5.81 9.68 12.02
C LYS A 55 -6.15 8.59 11.00
N LEU A 56 -5.86 7.32 11.29
CA LEU A 56 -6.00 6.21 10.37
C LEU A 56 -7.47 5.88 10.07
N SER A 57 -7.73 5.64 8.79
CA SER A 57 -8.97 5.10 8.24
C SER A 57 -8.63 4.19 7.06
N LEU A 58 -9.53 3.32 6.62
CA LEU A 58 -9.29 2.45 5.46
C LEU A 58 -8.97 3.27 4.21
N HIS A 59 -9.73 4.32 3.95
CA HIS A 59 -9.50 5.21 2.80
C HIS A 59 -8.15 5.93 2.89
N GLY A 60 -7.82 6.47 4.07
CA GLY A 60 -6.53 7.13 4.29
C GLY A 60 -5.35 6.18 4.08
N LEU A 61 -5.47 4.92 4.51
CA LEU A 61 -4.43 3.91 4.28
C LEU A 61 -4.20 3.63 2.79
N VAL A 62 -5.25 3.59 1.95
CA VAL A 62 -5.11 3.41 0.50
C VAL A 62 -4.35 4.59 -0.12
N ARG A 63 -4.67 5.83 0.25
CA ARG A 63 -3.94 7.03 -0.21
C ARG A 63 -2.49 6.99 0.24
N HIS A 64 -2.25 6.68 1.52
CA HIS A 64 -0.90 6.56 2.06
C HIS A 64 -0.07 5.52 1.29
N MET A 65 -0.63 4.33 1.03
CA MET A 65 0.10 3.30 0.31
C MET A 65 0.35 3.65 -1.17
N ALA A 66 -0.49 4.46 -1.81
CA ALA A 66 -0.20 5.01 -3.13
C ALA A 66 1.03 5.96 -3.10
N GLU A 67 1.12 6.84 -2.09
CA GLU A 67 2.30 7.69 -1.90
C GLU A 67 3.57 6.87 -1.60
N VAL A 68 3.44 5.80 -0.80
CA VAL A 68 4.56 4.89 -0.48
C VAL A 68 5.05 4.18 -1.74
N GLU A 69 4.15 3.60 -2.56
CA GLU A 69 4.48 2.99 -3.87
C GLU A 69 5.26 3.98 -4.76
N ARG A 70 4.70 5.17 -4.97
CA ARG A 70 5.31 6.24 -5.76
C ARG A 70 6.68 6.64 -5.24
N SER A 71 6.80 6.80 -3.93
CA SER A 71 8.04 7.21 -3.28
C SER A 71 9.18 6.20 -3.48
N TRP A 72 8.87 4.91 -3.36
CA TRP A 72 9.90 3.88 -3.42
C TRP A 72 10.24 3.44 -4.84
N PHE A 73 9.25 3.23 -5.70
CA PHE A 73 9.54 2.74 -7.04
C PHE A 73 9.84 3.87 -8.03
N ARG A 74 9.10 4.97 -8.01
CA ARG A 74 9.37 6.06 -8.95
C ARG A 74 10.49 6.97 -8.48
N ARG A 75 10.38 7.55 -7.28
CA ARG A 75 11.36 8.54 -6.80
C ARG A 75 12.68 7.91 -6.36
N THR A 76 12.64 6.75 -5.70
CA THR A 76 13.86 6.09 -5.19
C THR A 76 14.50 5.18 -6.22
N LEU A 77 13.77 4.20 -6.78
CA LEU A 77 14.33 3.22 -7.72
C LEU A 77 14.66 3.87 -9.08
N LEU A 78 13.66 4.50 -9.73
CA LEU A 78 13.85 5.14 -11.02
C LEU A 78 14.55 6.50 -10.94
N ARG A 79 14.62 7.11 -9.76
CA ARG A 79 15.12 8.48 -9.55
C ARG A 79 14.36 9.51 -10.37
N ASP A 80 13.06 9.31 -10.56
CA ASP A 80 12.18 10.19 -11.31
C ASP A 80 11.97 11.52 -10.55
N PRO A 81 12.54 12.66 -11.03
CA PRO A 81 12.38 13.94 -10.36
C PRO A 81 10.98 14.53 -10.57
N ASP A 82 10.25 14.04 -11.58
CA ASP A 82 8.96 14.55 -11.98
C ASP A 82 7.78 13.74 -11.41
N ALA A 83 8.04 12.91 -10.38
CA ALA A 83 7.02 12.20 -9.65
C ALA A 83 6.57 12.99 -8.41
N PRO A 84 5.67 13.99 -8.54
CA PRO A 84 5.20 14.79 -7.41
C PRO A 84 4.39 13.93 -6.45
N ASP A 85 4.25 14.38 -5.21
CA ASP A 85 3.30 13.79 -4.29
C ASP A 85 1.87 13.93 -4.84
N ILE A 86 0.99 12.98 -4.52
CA ILE A 86 -0.41 12.99 -4.96
C ILE A 86 -1.23 13.79 -3.95
N TRP A 87 -1.11 13.44 -2.67
CA TRP A 87 -1.83 14.07 -1.56
C TRP A 87 -0.91 14.57 -0.44
N TYR A 88 0.34 14.12 -0.42
CA TYR A 88 1.27 14.52 0.62
C TYR A 88 1.68 15.99 0.45
N ASP A 89 1.45 16.77 1.51
CA ASP A 89 1.90 18.16 1.63
C ASP A 89 2.87 18.24 2.82
N PRO A 90 4.16 18.54 2.61
CA PRO A 90 5.15 18.58 3.69
C PRO A 90 4.86 19.65 4.75
N ALA A 91 3.98 20.61 4.47
CA ALA A 91 3.54 21.62 5.44
C ALA A 91 2.42 21.13 6.37
N VAL A 92 1.81 19.97 6.07
CA VAL A 92 0.67 19.42 6.81
C VAL A 92 0.96 17.98 7.19
N GLU A 93 1.11 17.72 8.48
CA GLU A 93 1.36 16.37 9.00
C GLU A 93 0.24 15.40 8.62
N ASP A 94 0.61 14.27 8.01
CA ASP A 94 -0.29 13.21 7.56
C ASP A 94 -1.37 13.68 6.55
N SER A 95 -1.03 14.61 5.68
CA SER A 95 -1.96 15.20 4.70
C SER A 95 -2.57 14.17 3.74
N GLU A 96 -1.86 13.08 3.46
CA GLU A 96 -2.35 11.96 2.65
C GLU A 96 -3.39 11.10 3.39
N LEU A 97 -3.31 11.04 4.72
CA LEU A 97 -4.24 10.30 5.54
C LEU A 97 -5.52 11.09 5.84
N PHE A 98 -5.41 12.44 5.91
CA PHE A 98 -6.47 13.31 6.40
C PHE A 98 -6.22 14.78 6.01
N PRO A 99 -7.28 15.60 5.70
CA PRO A 99 -8.72 15.27 5.77
C PRO A 99 -9.24 14.54 4.53
N LEU A 100 -10.35 13.79 4.68
CA LEU A 100 -10.99 13.00 3.62
C LEU A 100 -12.39 13.51 3.23
N ASP A 101 -12.78 14.71 3.67
CA ASP A 101 -14.14 15.24 3.45
C ASP A 101 -14.49 15.37 1.96
N ARG A 102 -13.51 15.67 1.12
CA ARG A 102 -13.64 15.81 -0.33
C ARG A 102 -13.00 14.67 -1.12
N ALA A 103 -12.52 13.63 -0.44
CA ALA A 103 -11.88 12.49 -1.09
C ALA A 103 -12.92 11.67 -1.85
N ASP A 104 -12.58 11.27 -3.07
CA ASP A 104 -13.36 10.37 -3.91
C ASP A 104 -12.72 8.97 -3.86
N TRP A 105 -13.45 8.00 -3.34
CA TRP A 105 -12.94 6.64 -3.17
C TRP A 105 -12.50 5.98 -4.48
N GLU A 106 -13.31 6.10 -5.53
CA GLU A 106 -13.03 5.43 -6.80
C GLU A 106 -11.79 6.05 -7.49
N ALA A 107 -11.66 7.38 -7.42
CA ALA A 107 -10.51 8.08 -7.94
C ALA A 107 -9.22 7.72 -7.17
N ASP A 108 -9.30 7.69 -5.83
CA ASP A 108 -8.15 7.42 -4.97
C ASP A 108 -7.72 5.94 -5.07
N LEU A 109 -8.68 5.02 -5.16
CA LEU A 109 -8.42 3.61 -5.42
C LEU A 109 -7.78 3.39 -6.80
N ALA A 110 -8.26 4.09 -7.82
CA ALA A 110 -7.67 4.02 -9.16
C ALA A 110 -6.23 4.56 -9.17
N ALA A 111 -5.96 5.64 -8.43
CA ALA A 111 -4.62 6.18 -8.28
C ALA A 111 -3.67 5.17 -7.60
N TRP A 112 -4.10 4.53 -6.51
CA TRP A 112 -3.32 3.49 -5.85
C TRP A 112 -3.02 2.31 -6.79
N LYS A 113 -4.01 1.80 -7.53
CA LYS A 113 -3.81 0.73 -8.52
C LYS A 113 -2.79 1.14 -9.59
N ALA A 114 -2.91 2.36 -10.11
CA ALA A 114 -1.97 2.88 -11.11
C ALA A 114 -0.52 2.96 -10.56
N GLU A 115 -0.35 3.30 -9.28
CA GLU A 115 0.99 3.29 -8.67
C GLU A 115 1.51 1.86 -8.45
N CYS A 116 0.66 0.88 -8.12
CA CYS A 116 1.06 -0.53 -8.07
C CYS A 116 1.52 -1.03 -9.45
N ASP A 117 0.78 -0.72 -10.51
CA ASP A 117 1.14 -1.08 -11.89
C ASP A 117 2.45 -0.42 -12.32
N ALA A 118 2.64 0.86 -11.99
CA ALA A 118 3.89 1.58 -12.27
C ALA A 118 5.08 1.00 -11.48
N SER A 119 4.85 0.54 -10.26
CA SER A 119 5.87 -0.12 -9.42
C SER A 119 6.30 -1.46 -10.02
N HIS A 120 5.38 -2.29 -10.50
CA HIS A 120 5.68 -3.52 -11.23
C HIS A 120 6.53 -3.21 -12.46
N ALA A 121 6.06 -2.31 -13.33
CA ALA A 121 6.79 -1.94 -14.55
C ALA A 121 8.19 -1.38 -14.26
N ALA A 122 8.34 -0.62 -13.19
CA ALA A 122 9.64 -0.09 -12.77
C ALA A 122 10.59 -1.19 -12.27
N ALA A 123 10.07 -2.16 -11.53
CA ALA A 123 10.87 -3.23 -10.95
C ALA A 123 11.30 -4.28 -11.99
N ASP A 124 10.44 -4.59 -12.97
CA ASP A 124 10.67 -5.63 -13.98
C ASP A 124 11.96 -5.47 -14.78
N VAL A 125 12.42 -4.23 -14.97
CA VAL A 125 13.59 -3.94 -15.81
C VAL A 125 14.92 -4.03 -15.06
N PHE A 126 14.92 -4.24 -13.74
CA PHE A 126 16.13 -4.24 -12.92
C PHE A 126 16.35 -5.57 -12.17
N ALA A 127 17.62 -5.93 -11.98
CA ALA A 127 17.99 -7.00 -11.07
C ALA A 127 17.82 -6.57 -9.60
N LEU A 128 17.67 -7.53 -8.66
CA LEU A 128 17.44 -7.25 -7.24
C LEU A 128 18.56 -6.45 -6.56
N ASP A 129 19.78 -6.52 -7.10
CA ASP A 129 20.95 -5.79 -6.61
C ASP A 129 21.13 -4.41 -7.27
N TYR A 130 20.31 -4.06 -8.27
CA TYR A 130 20.29 -2.69 -8.80
C TYR A 130 19.97 -1.68 -7.69
N THR A 131 20.61 -0.52 -7.72
CA THR A 131 20.44 0.50 -6.69
C THR A 131 19.88 1.81 -7.25
N GLY A 132 18.75 2.21 -6.69
CA GLY A 132 18.26 3.58 -6.75
C GLY A 132 18.94 4.48 -5.70
N LEU A 133 18.35 5.64 -5.42
CA LEU A 133 18.85 6.59 -4.42
C LEU A 133 17.73 7.02 -3.47
N ARG A 134 17.95 6.84 -2.16
CA ARG A 134 17.10 7.40 -1.11
C ARG A 134 17.87 8.38 -0.27
N ASN A 135 17.51 9.67 -0.30
CA ASN A 135 18.21 10.74 0.45
C ASN A 135 19.73 10.74 0.16
N GLY A 136 20.11 10.57 -1.12
CA GLY A 136 21.49 10.55 -1.56
C GLY A 136 22.28 9.25 -1.23
N LYS A 137 21.64 8.23 -0.64
CA LYS A 137 22.26 6.94 -0.32
C LYS A 137 21.76 5.85 -1.27
N PRO A 138 22.63 4.93 -1.73
CA PRO A 138 22.22 3.77 -2.51
C PRO A 138 21.21 2.90 -1.76
N CYS A 139 20.16 2.46 -2.47
CA CYS A 139 19.11 1.58 -1.94
C CYS A 139 18.80 0.53 -3.00
N SER A 140 19.03 -0.76 -2.69
CA SER A 140 18.80 -1.84 -3.66
C SER A 140 17.30 -2.13 -3.86
N LEU A 141 16.94 -2.65 -5.04
CA LEU A 141 15.58 -3.12 -5.31
C LEU A 141 15.15 -4.20 -4.30
N ARG A 142 16.05 -5.13 -3.92
CA ARG A 142 15.80 -6.13 -2.86
C ARG A 142 15.39 -5.47 -1.56
N TRP A 143 16.09 -4.42 -1.14
CA TRP A 143 15.75 -3.68 0.08
C TRP A 143 14.38 -2.99 -0.05
N ILE A 144 14.08 -2.42 -1.23
CA ILE A 144 12.79 -1.79 -1.50
C ILE A 144 11.67 -2.81 -1.34
N TYR A 145 11.77 -4.00 -1.95
CA TYR A 145 10.76 -5.06 -1.78
C TYR A 145 10.53 -5.44 -0.31
N LEU A 146 11.61 -5.68 0.44
CA LEU A 146 11.50 -6.02 1.86
C LEU A 146 10.82 -4.92 2.67
N HIS A 147 11.17 -3.67 2.39
CA HIS A 147 10.55 -2.51 3.05
C HIS A 147 9.06 -2.37 2.66
N MET A 148 8.72 -2.55 1.39
CA MET A 148 7.33 -2.49 0.94
C MET A 148 6.47 -3.58 1.57
N ILE A 149 7.00 -4.81 1.68
CA ILE A 149 6.32 -5.90 2.39
C ILE A 149 6.08 -5.52 3.86
N GLU A 150 7.09 -4.95 4.53
CA GLU A 150 6.99 -4.49 5.91
C GLU A 150 5.95 -3.38 6.08
N GLU A 151 5.94 -2.39 5.20
CA GLU A 151 4.97 -1.28 5.21
C GLU A 151 3.54 -1.81 5.03
N TYR A 152 3.30 -2.63 4.00
CA TYR A 152 1.98 -3.21 3.80
C TYR A 152 1.56 -4.14 4.95
N ALA A 153 2.45 -4.97 5.48
CA ALA A 153 2.13 -5.85 6.60
C ALA A 153 1.70 -5.07 7.85
N ARG A 154 2.43 -3.98 8.16
CA ARG A 154 2.10 -3.05 9.25
C ARG A 154 0.72 -2.42 9.05
N HIS A 155 0.49 -1.88 7.85
CA HIS A 155 -0.76 -1.16 7.56
C HIS A 155 -1.95 -2.10 7.37
N ASN A 156 -1.77 -3.33 6.94
CA ASN A 156 -2.81 -4.37 6.94
C ASN A 156 -3.22 -4.75 8.37
N GLY A 157 -2.28 -4.79 9.31
CA GLY A 157 -2.61 -4.94 10.74
C GLY A 157 -3.47 -3.78 11.28
N HIS A 158 -3.17 -2.53 10.89
CA HIS A 158 -4.02 -1.37 11.19
C HIS A 158 -5.40 -1.49 10.53
N ALA A 159 -5.45 -1.87 9.25
CA ALA A 159 -6.70 -2.04 8.51
C ALA A 159 -7.59 -3.13 9.14
N ASN A 160 -7.02 -4.23 9.64
CA ASN A 160 -7.76 -5.26 10.36
C ASN A 160 -8.49 -4.69 11.58
N LEU A 161 -7.78 -3.97 12.44
CA LEU A 161 -8.37 -3.36 13.63
C LEU A 161 -9.44 -2.31 13.28
N ILE A 162 -9.17 -1.49 12.25
CA ILE A 162 -10.13 -0.49 11.79
C ILE A 162 -11.38 -1.17 11.26
N ARG A 163 -11.24 -2.22 10.43
CA ARG A 163 -12.36 -2.97 9.85
C ARG A 163 -13.25 -3.58 10.93
N GLU A 164 -12.64 -4.24 11.92
CA GLU A 164 -13.36 -4.81 13.05
C GLU A 164 -14.19 -3.76 13.80
N LEU A 165 -13.64 -2.56 14.02
CA LEU A 165 -14.33 -1.46 14.69
C LEU A 165 -15.39 -0.76 13.81
N VAL A 166 -15.31 -0.89 12.49
CA VAL A 166 -16.26 -0.29 11.54
C VAL A 166 -17.51 -1.15 11.40
N ASP A 167 -17.37 -2.44 11.13
CA ASP A 167 -18.48 -3.34 10.79
C ASP A 167 -18.45 -4.70 11.52
N GLY A 168 -17.46 -4.94 12.39
CA GLY A 168 -17.33 -6.18 13.14
C GLY A 168 -16.69 -7.33 12.34
N SER A 169 -16.26 -7.09 11.10
CA SER A 169 -15.58 -8.13 10.30
C SER A 169 -14.19 -8.38 10.84
N VAL A 170 -13.92 -9.62 11.22
CA VAL A 170 -12.59 -10.10 11.60
C VAL A 170 -12.02 -10.89 10.43
N GLY A 171 -10.74 -10.72 10.16
CA GLY A 171 -10.08 -11.44 9.08
C GLY A 171 -8.56 -11.38 9.25
N CYS A 172 -7.88 -12.41 8.77
CA CYS A 172 -6.43 -12.52 8.75
C CYS A 172 -5.84 -11.99 7.46
#